data_7bf583aa4eb319adb8c3d2dfb1d2fe8b
#
_entry.id   7bf583aa4eb319adb8c3d2dfb1d2fe8b
#
_cell.length_a   1.000
_cell.length_b   1.000
_cell.length_c   1.000
_cell.angle_alpha   90.00
_cell.angle_beta   90.00
_cell.angle_gamma   90.00
#
_symmetry.space_group_name_H-M   'P 1'
#
loop_
_entity.id
_entity.type
_entity.pdbx_description
1 polymer ?
#
loop_
_entity_poly.entity_id
_entity_poly.type
_entity_poly.pdbx_seq_one_letter_code
_entity_poly.pdbx_strand_id
1 'polypeptide(L)'
;MPREVDVAIIGAGSAGLFALSQVRKQTDNYVLIDGGELGTTCARVGCMPSKALIQVAEDFYRRKVFEREGIEGADALKVDIPEAMEHVQDLRDTFVDRTLGATDNLDEAHLLEAYAKFVSQDTLEVDGEQIRAKKIIIATGTTPVIPAAWQDYAENIITTDELFELEDLPSSVAVVGLGSIGLEIGQALSRLGVEVTGIDQLESIAKLADLVVSDLAIAAIGKEFPLWLGALANLEAHDNGIKVSSGEQSVVVEKVLASLGRKPNLDNLGLENLSIEFDDRGIPVYDPLTMQVGDSSIFIAGDVNADRALLHEAGHEGRVAGYNAVHDDITAFKRKTALGITFCDPNIATVGEQLDELNEAEIVIGEIQFGPVGRALIMAKNRGVLRVYANKADGRLLGAAMACVKAENLAHLLAWSIQQGLSVQDLLKMPFYHPVIEEALQAALYSAYSQLDVKEELVELEKL
;
A
#
# COMPACT_ATOMS: atom_id res chain seq x y z
N MET A 1 -29.55 17.33 -26.52
CA MET A 1 -28.67 16.31 -27.16
C MET A 1 -27.56 16.04 -26.16
N PRO A 2 -27.12 14.80 -26.00
CA PRO A 2 -26.02 14.51 -25.09
C PRO A 2 -24.76 15.32 -25.48
N ARG A 3 -23.98 15.72 -24.49
CA ARG A 3 -22.65 16.28 -24.69
C ARG A 3 -21.72 15.17 -25.24
N GLU A 4 -21.00 15.44 -26.30
CA GLU A 4 -20.09 14.44 -26.89
C GLU A 4 -18.63 14.76 -26.52
N VAL A 5 -17.91 13.74 -26.01
CA VAL A 5 -16.48 13.83 -25.65
C VAL A 5 -15.70 12.65 -26.24
N ASP A 6 -14.40 12.84 -26.41
CA ASP A 6 -13.54 11.74 -26.83
C ASP A 6 -13.29 10.77 -25.66
N VAL A 7 -13.02 11.29 -24.46
CA VAL A 7 -12.75 10.49 -23.27
C VAL A 7 -13.49 11.02 -22.06
N ALA A 8 -14.18 10.14 -21.33
CA ALA A 8 -14.69 10.40 -19.99
C ALA A 8 -13.88 9.59 -18.97
N ILE A 9 -13.42 10.27 -17.89
CA ILE A 9 -12.69 9.64 -16.79
C ILE A 9 -13.57 9.74 -15.54
N ILE A 10 -13.92 8.61 -14.94
CA ILE A 10 -14.72 8.54 -13.72
C ILE A 10 -13.81 8.32 -12.53
N GLY A 11 -13.64 9.35 -11.71
CA GLY A 11 -12.76 9.38 -10.55
C GLY A 11 -11.52 10.26 -10.76
N ALA A 12 -11.37 11.30 -9.92
CA ALA A 12 -10.21 12.20 -9.86
C ALA A 12 -9.15 11.73 -8.82
N GLY A 13 -9.15 10.44 -8.49
CA GLY A 13 -8.12 9.79 -7.69
C GLY A 13 -6.81 9.63 -8.46
N SER A 14 -5.81 8.98 -7.84
CA SER A 14 -4.48 8.81 -8.44
C SER A 14 -4.53 8.20 -9.84
N ALA A 15 -5.27 7.10 -10.05
CA ALA A 15 -5.38 6.46 -11.37
C ALA A 15 -5.99 7.42 -12.41
N GLY A 16 -7.09 8.11 -12.06
CA GLY A 16 -7.76 9.05 -12.97
C GLY A 16 -6.89 10.23 -13.35
N LEU A 17 -6.16 10.84 -12.39
CA LEU A 17 -5.24 11.94 -12.68
C LEU A 17 -4.06 11.51 -13.55
N PHE A 18 -3.53 10.30 -13.36
CA PHE A 18 -2.50 9.77 -14.25
C PHE A 18 -3.05 9.42 -15.64
N ALA A 19 -4.29 8.93 -15.76
CA ALA A 19 -4.97 8.74 -17.03
C ALA A 19 -5.17 10.09 -17.75
N LEU A 20 -5.69 11.11 -17.04
CA LEU A 20 -5.86 12.46 -17.54
C LEU A 20 -4.55 13.03 -18.10
N SER A 21 -3.41 12.77 -17.43
CA SER A 21 -2.10 13.21 -17.90
C SER A 21 -1.70 12.66 -19.27
N GLN A 22 -2.24 11.51 -19.68
CA GLN A 22 -2.04 10.95 -21.02
C GLN A 22 -3.08 11.48 -22.02
N VAL A 23 -4.35 11.53 -21.59
CA VAL A 23 -5.46 12.01 -22.42
C VAL A 23 -5.20 13.44 -22.95
N ARG A 24 -4.81 14.35 -22.06
CA ARG A 24 -4.50 15.76 -22.40
C ARG A 24 -3.35 15.97 -23.41
N LYS A 25 -2.58 14.96 -23.69
CA LYS A 25 -1.51 15.03 -24.72
C LYS A 25 -2.07 14.90 -26.14
N GLN A 26 -3.26 14.34 -26.30
CA GLN A 26 -3.83 13.95 -27.58
C GLN A 26 -5.15 14.65 -27.91
N THR A 27 -5.93 15.03 -26.91
CA THR A 27 -7.23 15.69 -27.10
C THR A 27 -7.54 16.68 -25.98
N ASP A 28 -8.23 17.77 -26.31
CA ASP A 28 -8.83 18.71 -25.37
C ASP A 28 -10.33 18.43 -25.17
N ASN A 29 -10.89 17.43 -25.86
CA ASN A 29 -12.30 17.04 -25.76
C ASN A 29 -12.48 15.88 -24.80
N TYR A 30 -12.30 16.14 -23.52
CA TYR A 30 -12.45 15.15 -22.43
C TYR A 30 -13.28 15.72 -21.29
N VAL A 31 -13.67 14.83 -20.36
CA VAL A 31 -14.26 15.19 -19.08
C VAL A 31 -13.69 14.29 -17.97
N LEU A 32 -13.36 14.90 -16.84
CA LEU A 32 -13.05 14.25 -15.56
C LEU A 32 -14.28 14.41 -14.66
N ILE A 33 -14.76 13.33 -14.06
CA ILE A 33 -15.99 13.30 -13.26
C ILE A 33 -15.66 12.71 -11.90
N ASP A 34 -15.93 13.45 -10.83
CA ASP A 34 -15.76 12.95 -9.46
C ASP A 34 -16.86 13.52 -8.56
N GLY A 35 -17.63 12.65 -7.93
CA GLY A 35 -18.70 13.06 -6.99
C GLY A 35 -18.24 13.06 -5.54
N GLY A 36 -17.00 12.69 -5.26
CA GLY A 36 -16.39 12.70 -3.94
C GLY A 36 -15.57 13.97 -3.67
N GLU A 37 -14.91 13.97 -2.54
CA GLU A 37 -14.00 15.03 -2.18
C GLU A 37 -12.66 14.88 -2.95
N LEU A 38 -12.29 15.95 -3.66
CA LEU A 38 -11.06 15.97 -4.44
C LEU A 38 -9.79 15.92 -3.55
N GLY A 39 -8.64 15.60 -4.15
CA GLY A 39 -7.35 15.58 -3.44
C GLY A 39 -6.74 14.19 -3.24
N THR A 40 -7.37 13.16 -3.76
CA THR A 40 -6.99 11.73 -3.73
C THR A 40 -7.02 11.08 -2.33
N THR A 41 -7.41 9.82 -2.24
CA THR A 41 -7.37 9.03 -1.00
C THR A 41 -5.97 9.01 -0.37
N CYS A 42 -4.91 8.93 -1.19
CA CYS A 42 -3.54 8.87 -0.69
C CYS A 42 -3.13 10.16 0.05
N ALA A 43 -3.45 11.35 -0.49
CA ALA A 43 -3.07 12.60 0.14
C ALA A 43 -3.96 12.94 1.35
N ARG A 44 -5.27 12.67 1.25
CA ARG A 44 -6.24 13.05 2.27
C ARG A 44 -6.25 12.11 3.48
N VAL A 45 -6.45 10.82 3.25
CA VAL A 45 -6.77 9.83 4.30
C VAL A 45 -5.93 8.56 4.22
N GLY A 46 -4.83 8.58 3.47
CA GLY A 46 -4.01 7.38 3.22
C GLY A 46 -2.53 7.58 3.51
N CYS A 47 -1.73 7.46 2.45
CA CYS A 47 -0.27 7.37 2.53
C CYS A 47 0.39 8.58 3.21
N MET A 48 -0.06 9.79 2.91
CA MET A 48 0.64 10.99 3.36
C MET A 48 0.41 11.28 4.85
N PRO A 49 -0.82 11.38 5.36
CA PRO A 49 -1.04 11.62 6.78
C PRO A 49 -0.56 10.44 7.64
N SER A 50 -0.65 9.19 7.17
CA SER A 50 -0.12 8.06 7.92
C SER A 50 1.40 8.14 8.09
N LYS A 51 2.16 8.57 7.08
CA LYS A 51 3.61 8.71 7.19
C LYS A 51 4.01 9.91 8.04
N ALA A 52 3.22 10.98 8.05
CA ALA A 52 3.40 12.08 9.00
C ALA A 52 3.22 11.61 10.45
N LEU A 53 2.16 10.88 10.75
CA LEU A 53 1.90 10.31 12.08
C LEU A 53 2.99 9.31 12.50
N ILE A 54 3.41 8.42 11.60
CA ILE A 54 4.51 7.46 11.85
C ILE A 54 5.80 8.19 12.17
N GLN A 55 6.13 9.29 11.46
CA GLN A 55 7.34 10.06 11.72
C GLN A 55 7.34 10.67 13.12
N VAL A 56 6.24 11.31 13.53
CA VAL A 56 6.09 11.84 14.90
C VAL A 56 6.25 10.73 15.94
N ALA A 57 5.58 9.59 15.71
CA ALA A 57 5.66 8.43 16.60
C ALA A 57 7.08 7.85 16.68
N GLU A 58 7.81 7.79 15.56
CA GLU A 58 9.18 7.28 15.51
C GLU A 58 10.17 8.23 16.22
N ASP A 59 10.05 9.52 16.01
CA ASP A 59 10.89 10.54 16.66
C ASP A 59 10.69 10.50 18.19
N PHE A 60 9.46 10.41 18.66
CA PHE A 60 9.16 10.28 20.08
C PHE A 60 9.62 8.93 20.67
N TYR A 61 9.46 7.85 19.92
CA TYR A 61 9.86 6.50 20.37
C TYR A 61 11.38 6.35 20.50
N ARG A 62 12.17 7.09 19.68
CA ARG A 62 13.62 7.05 19.72
C ARG A 62 14.19 7.40 21.09
N ARG A 63 13.48 8.17 21.94
CA ARG A 63 13.91 8.47 23.32
C ARG A 63 14.25 7.23 24.15
N LYS A 64 13.67 6.06 23.82
CA LYS A 64 13.94 4.79 24.53
C LYS A 64 15.38 4.28 24.39
N VAL A 65 16.17 4.80 23.45
CA VAL A 65 17.59 4.43 23.28
C VAL A 65 18.55 5.51 23.78
N PHE A 66 18.07 6.68 24.17
CA PHE A 66 18.90 7.85 24.54
C PHE A 66 19.79 7.57 25.74
N GLU A 67 19.30 6.94 26.78
CA GLU A 67 20.11 6.57 27.97
C GLU A 67 21.29 5.67 27.58
N ARG A 68 21.05 4.68 26.72
CA ARG A 68 22.09 3.79 26.17
C ARG A 68 23.15 4.57 25.38
N GLU A 69 22.77 5.66 24.73
CA GLU A 69 23.62 6.53 23.93
C GLU A 69 24.29 7.63 24.78
N GLY A 70 24.03 7.67 26.10
CA GLY A 70 24.56 8.69 27.01
C GLY A 70 23.83 10.03 26.92
N ILE A 71 22.62 10.06 26.34
CA ILE A 71 21.76 11.26 26.26
C ILE A 71 20.80 11.25 27.43
N GLU A 72 20.91 12.24 28.30
CA GLU A 72 20.10 12.40 29.51
C GLU A 72 18.78 13.14 29.23
N GLY A 73 17.78 12.96 30.08
CA GLY A 73 16.53 13.71 30.06
C GLY A 73 15.43 13.09 29.18
N ALA A 74 15.63 11.88 28.67
CA ALA A 74 14.66 11.17 27.83
C ALA A 74 13.27 11.03 28.49
N ASP A 75 13.22 10.75 29.79
CA ASP A 75 11.98 10.56 30.56
C ASP A 75 11.17 11.86 30.75
N ALA A 76 11.80 13.01 30.58
CA ALA A 76 11.14 14.31 30.66
C ALA A 76 10.45 14.71 29.35
N LEU A 77 10.74 14.02 28.24
CA LEU A 77 10.12 14.28 26.96
C LEU A 77 8.65 13.82 26.99
N LYS A 78 7.78 14.70 26.52
CA LYS A 78 6.35 14.45 26.34
C LYS A 78 5.96 14.78 24.92
N VAL A 79 4.96 14.10 24.41
CA VAL A 79 4.26 14.48 23.20
C VAL A 79 2.97 15.17 23.59
N ASP A 80 2.67 16.30 23.00
CA ASP A 80 1.36 16.95 23.03
C ASP A 80 0.58 16.38 21.84
N ILE A 81 -0.43 15.55 22.13
CA ILE A 81 -1.13 14.82 21.07
C ILE A 81 -1.95 15.76 20.18
N PRO A 82 -2.74 16.71 20.71
CA PRO A 82 -3.42 17.70 19.87
C PRO A 82 -2.47 18.45 18.90
N GLU A 83 -1.36 18.96 19.38
CA GLU A 83 -0.34 19.65 18.55
C GLU A 83 0.28 18.69 17.50
N ALA A 84 0.50 17.41 17.87
CA ALA A 84 1.01 16.40 16.95
C ALA A 84 -0.01 16.08 15.85
N MET A 85 -1.30 16.00 16.17
CA MET A 85 -2.37 15.77 15.20
C MET A 85 -2.57 16.99 14.29
N GLU A 86 -2.51 18.21 14.82
CA GLU A 86 -2.52 19.43 14.02
C GLU A 86 -1.36 19.44 13.01
N HIS A 87 -0.14 19.10 13.44
CA HIS A 87 1.01 18.95 12.53
C HIS A 87 0.77 17.91 11.41
N VAL A 88 0.14 16.77 11.73
CA VAL A 88 -0.21 15.74 10.74
C VAL A 88 -1.23 16.28 9.74
N GLN A 89 -2.22 17.04 10.21
CA GLN A 89 -3.26 17.66 9.39
C GLN A 89 -2.68 18.77 8.50
N ASP A 90 -1.82 19.63 9.00
CA ASP A 90 -1.13 20.67 8.22
C ASP A 90 -0.32 20.08 7.06
N LEU A 91 0.41 18.99 7.32
CA LEU A 91 1.14 18.28 6.28
C LEU A 91 0.19 17.63 5.27
N ARG A 92 -0.88 16.99 5.73
CA ARG A 92 -1.93 16.43 4.87
C ARG A 92 -2.47 17.51 3.93
N ASP A 93 -2.87 18.66 4.46
CA ASP A 93 -3.46 19.76 3.70
C ASP A 93 -2.47 20.28 2.66
N THR A 94 -1.19 20.42 3.02
CA THR A 94 -0.12 20.75 2.08
C THR A 94 -0.04 19.75 0.90
N PHE A 95 -0.22 18.46 1.15
CA PHE A 95 -0.19 17.44 0.10
C PHE A 95 -1.47 17.41 -0.71
N VAL A 96 -2.61 17.67 -0.09
CA VAL A 96 -3.90 17.82 -0.77
C VAL A 96 -3.84 19.00 -1.74
N ASP A 97 -3.40 20.18 -1.30
CA ASP A 97 -3.24 21.36 -2.14
C ASP A 97 -2.37 21.10 -3.36
N ARG A 98 -1.23 20.39 -3.17
CA ARG A 98 -0.37 19.99 -4.30
C ARG A 98 -1.06 19.06 -5.28
N THR A 99 -1.92 18.18 -4.80
CA THR A 99 -2.69 17.27 -5.63
C THR A 99 -3.78 17.97 -6.39
N LEU A 100 -4.49 18.91 -5.72
CA LEU A 100 -5.50 19.76 -6.32
C LEU A 100 -4.92 20.63 -7.46
N GLY A 101 -3.67 21.05 -7.38
CA GLY A 101 -2.99 21.73 -8.47
C GLY A 101 -3.02 21.00 -9.82
N ALA A 102 -3.32 19.71 -9.85
CA ALA A 102 -3.56 18.95 -11.08
C ALA A 102 -4.94 19.25 -11.71
N THR A 103 -5.88 19.69 -10.92
CA THR A 103 -7.28 19.99 -11.30
C THR A 103 -7.61 21.49 -11.31
N ASP A 104 -6.84 22.33 -10.63
CA ASP A 104 -7.09 23.78 -10.47
C ASP A 104 -7.26 24.55 -11.79
N ASN A 105 -6.67 24.08 -12.88
CA ASN A 105 -6.76 24.69 -14.20
C ASN A 105 -7.84 24.06 -15.08
N LEU A 106 -8.66 23.17 -14.54
CA LEU A 106 -9.81 22.61 -15.24
C LEU A 106 -11.03 23.51 -15.01
N ASP A 107 -11.69 23.90 -16.10
CA ASP A 107 -12.95 24.61 -16.03
C ASP A 107 -14.12 23.63 -15.85
N GLU A 108 -15.33 24.18 -15.61
CA GLU A 108 -16.57 23.42 -15.46
C GLU A 108 -16.90 22.53 -16.69
N ALA A 109 -16.27 22.79 -17.83
CA ALA A 109 -16.41 21.92 -18.99
C ALA A 109 -15.53 20.67 -18.89
N HIS A 110 -14.47 20.68 -18.11
CA HIS A 110 -13.51 19.58 -18.03
C HIS A 110 -13.55 18.83 -16.70
N LEU A 111 -14.02 19.45 -15.61
CA LEU A 111 -14.21 18.83 -14.31
C LEU A 111 -15.68 18.94 -13.89
N LEU A 112 -16.33 17.81 -13.65
CA LEU A 112 -17.69 17.73 -13.11
C LEU A 112 -17.64 17.11 -11.71
N GLU A 113 -17.97 17.91 -10.71
CA GLU A 113 -18.06 17.48 -9.32
C GLU A 113 -19.43 16.84 -9.04
N ALA A 114 -19.63 15.64 -9.61
CA ALA A 114 -20.86 14.86 -9.52
C ALA A 114 -20.59 13.36 -9.71
N TYR A 115 -21.57 12.54 -9.35
CA TYR A 115 -21.50 11.09 -9.57
C TYR A 115 -21.95 10.74 -11.00
N ALA A 116 -21.16 9.89 -11.65
CA ALA A 116 -21.51 9.34 -12.96
C ALA A 116 -22.26 8.02 -12.83
N LYS A 117 -23.18 7.76 -13.76
CA LYS A 117 -23.85 6.47 -13.92
C LYS A 117 -23.93 6.08 -15.39
N PHE A 118 -23.55 4.87 -15.73
CA PHE A 118 -23.76 4.33 -17.08
C PHE A 118 -25.24 4.18 -17.38
N VAL A 119 -25.67 4.71 -18.51
CA VAL A 119 -27.02 4.48 -19.09
C VAL A 119 -26.93 3.61 -20.34
N SER A 120 -25.76 3.52 -20.97
CA SER A 120 -25.42 2.59 -22.04
C SER A 120 -23.90 2.40 -22.13
N GLN A 121 -23.42 1.57 -23.09
CA GLN A 121 -21.99 1.29 -23.32
C GLN A 121 -21.11 2.55 -23.52
N ASP A 122 -21.67 3.62 -24.07
CA ASP A 122 -20.97 4.83 -24.46
C ASP A 122 -21.53 6.12 -23.81
N THR A 123 -22.53 5.99 -22.94
CA THR A 123 -23.26 7.15 -22.41
C THR A 123 -23.34 7.09 -20.88
N LEU A 124 -22.93 8.18 -20.26
CA LEU A 124 -23.02 8.44 -18.83
C LEU A 124 -24.14 9.45 -18.55
N GLU A 125 -24.84 9.31 -17.43
CA GLU A 125 -25.64 10.34 -16.80
C GLU A 125 -24.85 10.95 -15.65
N VAL A 126 -24.74 12.27 -15.63
CA VAL A 126 -24.02 13.04 -14.62
C VAL A 126 -24.88 14.25 -14.27
N ASP A 127 -25.38 14.32 -13.05
CA ASP A 127 -26.27 15.40 -12.57
C ASP A 127 -27.48 15.69 -13.51
N GLY A 128 -28.08 14.64 -14.07
CA GLY A 128 -29.22 14.75 -15.00
C GLY A 128 -28.86 15.08 -16.44
N GLU A 129 -27.60 15.32 -16.74
CA GLU A 129 -27.10 15.52 -18.11
C GLU A 129 -26.53 14.21 -18.67
N GLN A 130 -26.70 13.99 -19.98
CA GLN A 130 -26.12 12.85 -20.68
C GLN A 130 -24.82 13.24 -21.37
N ILE A 131 -23.76 12.47 -21.11
CA ILE A 131 -22.44 12.61 -21.72
C ILE A 131 -22.18 11.35 -22.53
N ARG A 132 -21.99 11.52 -23.84
CA ARG A 132 -21.58 10.44 -24.73
C ARG A 132 -20.08 10.50 -24.95
N ALA A 133 -19.36 9.42 -24.60
CA ALA A 133 -17.90 9.34 -24.71
C ALA A 133 -17.50 8.23 -25.69
N LYS A 134 -16.50 8.47 -26.53
CA LYS A 134 -15.92 7.42 -27.37
C LYS A 134 -15.18 6.36 -26.56
N LYS A 135 -14.55 6.78 -25.46
CA LYS A 135 -13.84 5.91 -24.51
C LYS A 135 -14.17 6.35 -23.07
N ILE A 136 -14.27 5.39 -22.15
CA ILE A 136 -14.56 5.66 -20.75
C ILE A 136 -13.51 4.95 -19.88
N ILE A 137 -12.97 5.65 -18.88
CA ILE A 137 -12.02 5.09 -17.91
C ILE A 137 -12.67 5.09 -16.54
N ILE A 138 -12.81 3.91 -15.94
CA ILE A 138 -13.30 3.70 -14.57
C ILE A 138 -12.09 3.75 -13.63
N ALA A 139 -12.00 4.78 -12.78
CA ALA A 139 -10.93 5.01 -11.82
C ALA A 139 -11.47 5.42 -10.44
N THR A 140 -12.62 4.84 -10.05
CA THR A 140 -13.42 5.22 -8.88
C THR A 140 -12.82 4.81 -7.54
N GLY A 141 -11.71 4.06 -7.53
CA GLY A 141 -11.01 3.69 -6.32
C GLY A 141 -11.77 2.74 -5.41
N THR A 142 -11.52 2.84 -4.11
CA THR A 142 -12.08 1.95 -3.09
C THR A 142 -12.44 2.71 -1.82
N THR A 143 -13.30 2.11 -0.98
CA THR A 143 -13.67 2.55 0.37
C THR A 143 -13.27 1.50 1.43
N PRO A 144 -12.97 1.90 2.70
CA PRO A 144 -12.72 0.95 3.78
C PRO A 144 -13.90 0.00 4.00
N VAL A 145 -13.59 -1.25 4.37
CA VAL A 145 -14.62 -2.24 4.69
C VAL A 145 -14.93 -2.18 6.17
N ILE A 146 -16.21 -1.93 6.50
CA ILE A 146 -16.79 -2.11 7.84
C ILE A 146 -17.80 -3.25 7.74
N PRO A 147 -17.64 -4.35 8.52
CA PRO A 147 -18.60 -5.45 8.50
C PRO A 147 -20.01 -5.00 8.86
N ALA A 148 -21.02 -5.53 8.18
CA ALA A 148 -22.41 -5.17 8.46
C ALA A 148 -22.82 -5.44 9.93
N ALA A 149 -22.26 -6.48 10.54
CA ALA A 149 -22.47 -6.79 11.96
C ALA A 149 -21.93 -5.75 12.94
N TRP A 150 -21.14 -4.78 12.47
CA TRP A 150 -20.55 -3.72 13.28
C TRP A 150 -21.30 -2.39 13.20
N GLN A 151 -22.34 -2.30 12.39
CA GLN A 151 -23.10 -1.06 12.17
C GLN A 151 -23.72 -0.49 13.46
N ASP A 152 -24.13 -1.36 14.39
CA ASP A 152 -24.69 -0.94 15.69
C ASP A 152 -23.64 -0.26 16.60
N TYR A 153 -22.37 -0.34 16.26
CA TYR A 153 -21.22 0.21 17.00
C TYR A 153 -20.50 1.34 16.24
N ALA A 154 -21.15 1.94 15.24
CA ALA A 154 -20.53 2.91 14.34
C ALA A 154 -19.82 4.07 15.07
N GLU A 155 -20.36 4.53 16.20
CA GLU A 155 -19.76 5.60 17.01
C GLU A 155 -18.39 5.21 17.61
N ASN A 156 -18.12 3.91 17.79
CA ASN A 156 -16.87 3.39 18.32
C ASN A 156 -15.90 2.93 17.22
N ILE A 157 -16.32 2.89 15.98
CA ILE A 157 -15.50 2.42 14.86
C ILE A 157 -14.92 3.62 14.13
N ILE A 158 -13.63 3.54 13.84
CA ILE A 158 -12.93 4.47 12.99
C ILE A 158 -12.19 3.70 11.89
N THR A 159 -12.03 4.34 10.74
CA THR A 159 -11.13 3.92 9.66
C THR A 159 -10.03 4.95 9.49
N THR A 160 -9.22 4.85 8.45
CA THR A 160 -8.27 5.91 8.11
C THR A 160 -8.96 7.22 7.74
N ASP A 161 -10.21 7.15 7.26
CA ASP A 161 -10.95 8.32 6.80
C ASP A 161 -11.30 9.23 7.99
N GLU A 162 -11.60 8.67 9.18
CA GLU A 162 -11.90 9.42 10.39
C GLU A 162 -10.65 9.68 11.25
N LEU A 163 -9.67 8.77 11.24
CA LEU A 163 -8.51 8.85 12.13
C LEU A 163 -7.74 10.17 11.99
N PHE A 164 -7.53 10.63 10.76
CA PHE A 164 -6.75 11.83 10.48
C PHE A 164 -7.54 13.13 10.64
N GLU A 165 -8.83 13.04 10.98
CA GLU A 165 -9.68 14.17 11.35
C GLU A 165 -9.81 14.35 12.88
N LEU A 166 -9.25 13.43 13.67
CA LEU A 166 -9.29 13.53 15.13
C LEU A 166 -8.41 14.69 15.62
N GLU A 167 -8.93 15.48 16.56
CA GLU A 167 -8.17 16.51 17.27
C GLU A 167 -7.28 15.92 18.35
N ASP A 168 -7.67 14.77 18.93
CA ASP A 168 -6.94 14.04 19.97
C ASP A 168 -7.05 12.53 19.71
N LEU A 169 -6.13 11.74 20.24
CA LEU A 169 -6.14 10.28 20.08
C LEU A 169 -6.93 9.62 21.20
N PRO A 170 -7.68 8.53 20.92
CA PRO A 170 -8.36 7.76 21.94
C PRO A 170 -7.35 7.12 22.90
N SER A 171 -7.77 6.91 24.15
CA SER A 171 -6.94 6.30 25.19
C SER A 171 -6.60 4.83 24.88
N SER A 172 -7.49 4.13 24.19
CA SER A 172 -7.32 2.71 23.85
C SER A 172 -7.97 2.35 22.52
N VAL A 173 -7.29 1.51 21.72
CA VAL A 173 -7.73 1.11 20.37
C VAL A 173 -7.51 -0.39 20.15
N ALA A 174 -8.53 -1.07 19.66
CA ALA A 174 -8.37 -2.38 19.03
C ALA A 174 -8.20 -2.18 17.51
N VAL A 175 -7.04 -2.55 16.99
CA VAL A 175 -6.74 -2.53 15.55
C VAL A 175 -7.13 -3.86 14.97
N VAL A 176 -8.20 -3.92 14.17
CA VAL A 176 -8.68 -5.15 13.56
C VAL A 176 -8.32 -5.19 12.08
N GLY A 177 -7.51 -6.19 11.74
CA GLY A 177 -6.82 -6.35 10.47
C GLY A 177 -5.38 -5.85 10.53
N LEU A 178 -4.42 -6.78 10.52
CA LEU A 178 -2.98 -6.49 10.63
C LEU A 178 -2.28 -6.58 9.25
N GLY A 179 -2.95 -6.05 8.23
CA GLY A 179 -2.32 -5.67 6.98
C GLY A 179 -1.42 -4.44 7.15
N SER A 180 -0.93 -3.87 6.04
CA SER A 180 -0.03 -2.71 6.08
C SER A 180 -0.61 -1.53 6.89
N ILE A 181 -1.88 -1.18 6.66
CA ILE A 181 -2.55 -0.05 7.35
C ILE A 181 -2.60 -0.30 8.87
N GLY A 182 -3.11 -1.49 9.27
CA GLY A 182 -3.29 -1.78 10.70
C GLY A 182 -1.97 -1.84 11.46
N LEU A 183 -0.92 -2.39 10.86
CA LEU A 183 0.41 -2.43 11.48
C LEU A 183 1.04 -1.05 11.61
N GLU A 184 0.99 -0.25 10.56
CA GLU A 184 1.53 1.11 10.54
C GLU A 184 0.87 1.99 11.59
N ILE A 185 -0.46 2.05 11.56
CA ILE A 185 -1.22 2.89 12.48
C ILE A 185 -1.18 2.34 13.90
N GLY A 186 -1.35 1.03 14.09
CA GLY A 186 -1.31 0.40 15.41
C GLY A 186 0.02 0.66 16.13
N GLN A 187 1.15 0.54 15.42
CA GLN A 187 2.45 0.83 16.00
C GLN A 187 2.64 2.33 16.27
N ALA A 188 2.20 3.21 15.38
CA ALA A 188 2.29 4.65 15.60
C ALA A 188 1.48 5.07 16.83
N LEU A 189 0.24 4.62 16.95
CA LEU A 189 -0.62 4.89 18.10
C LEU A 189 0.01 4.38 19.42
N SER A 190 0.51 3.13 19.42
CA SER A 190 1.18 2.55 20.60
C SER A 190 2.41 3.37 21.03
N ARG A 191 3.19 3.86 20.08
CA ARG A 191 4.37 4.68 20.34
C ARG A 191 4.04 6.06 20.91
N LEU A 192 2.87 6.59 20.55
CA LEU A 192 2.33 7.85 21.06
C LEU A 192 1.62 7.71 22.40
N GLY A 193 1.46 6.48 22.92
CA GLY A 193 0.96 6.23 24.27
C GLY A 193 -0.47 5.70 24.33
N VAL A 194 -1.11 5.42 23.19
CA VAL A 194 -2.41 4.76 23.12
C VAL A 194 -2.26 3.28 23.53
N GLU A 195 -3.20 2.75 24.31
CA GLU A 195 -3.27 1.32 24.61
C GLU A 195 -3.81 0.56 23.40
N VAL A 196 -2.91 -0.08 22.63
CA VAL A 196 -3.25 -0.78 21.40
C VAL A 196 -3.32 -2.29 21.60
N THR A 197 -4.34 -2.92 21.00
CA THR A 197 -4.41 -4.37 20.78
C THR A 197 -4.62 -4.67 19.32
N GLY A 198 -3.68 -5.36 18.68
CA GLY A 198 -3.79 -5.79 17.29
C GLY A 198 -4.48 -7.14 17.16
N ILE A 199 -5.43 -7.27 16.23
CA ILE A 199 -6.23 -8.49 16.04
C ILE A 199 -6.28 -8.83 14.56
N ASP A 200 -5.99 -10.10 14.21
CA ASP A 200 -6.19 -10.60 12.83
C ASP A 200 -6.71 -12.05 12.85
N GLN A 201 -7.55 -12.38 11.88
CA GLN A 201 -8.01 -13.75 11.66
C GLN A 201 -6.92 -14.67 11.08
N LEU A 202 -5.90 -14.09 10.43
CA LEU A 202 -4.75 -14.81 9.90
C LEU A 202 -3.70 -15.02 10.99
N GLU A 203 -2.89 -16.05 10.83
CA GLU A 203 -1.72 -16.32 11.70
C GLU A 203 -0.49 -15.49 11.28
N SER A 204 -0.49 -14.92 10.07
CA SER A 204 0.57 -14.05 9.53
C SER A 204 0.13 -12.58 9.52
N ILE A 205 1.09 -11.65 9.49
CA ILE A 205 0.85 -10.21 9.39
C ILE A 205 1.33 -9.66 8.04
N ALA A 206 0.85 -8.50 7.63
CA ALA A 206 1.19 -7.83 6.37
C ALA A 206 0.98 -8.72 5.11
N LYS A 207 0.19 -9.79 5.20
CA LYS A 207 0.01 -10.80 4.14
C LYS A 207 1.33 -11.45 3.69
N LEU A 208 2.29 -11.59 4.60
CA LEU A 208 3.56 -12.25 4.32
C LEU A 208 3.35 -13.74 4.07
N ALA A 209 3.73 -14.21 2.88
CA ALA A 209 3.74 -15.63 2.52
C ALA A 209 4.96 -16.36 3.11
N ASP A 210 6.07 -15.65 3.33
CA ASP A 210 7.25 -16.20 3.99
C ASP A 210 7.09 -16.20 5.51
N LEU A 211 6.80 -17.36 6.08
CA LEU A 211 6.54 -17.53 7.52
C LEU A 211 7.74 -17.17 8.40
N VAL A 212 8.98 -17.37 7.92
CA VAL A 212 10.18 -16.98 8.68
C VAL A 212 10.23 -15.46 8.86
N VAL A 213 9.88 -14.71 7.81
CA VAL A 213 9.82 -13.25 7.86
C VAL A 213 8.65 -12.80 8.73
N SER A 214 7.48 -13.45 8.58
CA SER A 214 6.28 -13.16 9.37
C SER A 214 6.52 -13.36 10.87
N ASP A 215 7.08 -14.50 11.28
CA ASP A 215 7.32 -14.82 12.69
C ASP A 215 8.27 -13.82 13.35
N LEU A 216 9.33 -13.42 12.65
CA LEU A 216 10.28 -12.43 13.16
C LEU A 216 9.67 -11.02 13.23
N ALA A 217 8.81 -10.66 12.29
CA ALA A 217 8.07 -9.41 12.34
C ALA A 217 7.06 -9.40 13.52
N ILE A 218 6.29 -10.48 13.70
CA ILE A 218 5.38 -10.68 14.84
C ILE A 218 6.14 -10.58 16.17
N ALA A 219 7.28 -11.28 16.29
CA ALA A 219 8.11 -11.24 17.50
C ALA A 219 8.71 -9.86 17.79
N ALA A 220 8.96 -9.05 16.74
CA ALA A 220 9.47 -7.70 16.90
C ALA A 220 8.37 -6.70 17.31
N ILE A 221 7.25 -6.68 16.57
CA ILE A 221 6.13 -5.75 16.78
C ILE A 221 5.36 -6.09 18.07
N GLY A 222 5.21 -7.37 18.39
CA GLY A 222 4.56 -7.86 19.59
C GLY A 222 5.23 -7.45 20.91
N LYS A 223 6.44 -6.86 20.86
CA LYS A 223 7.08 -6.22 22.01
C LYS A 223 6.56 -4.81 22.30
N GLU A 224 5.88 -4.20 21.34
CA GLU A 224 5.36 -2.85 21.48
C GLU A 224 3.89 -2.84 21.86
N PHE A 225 3.08 -3.78 21.33
CA PHE A 225 1.68 -4.00 21.70
C PHE A 225 1.26 -5.46 21.43
N PRO A 226 0.25 -6.00 22.16
CA PRO A 226 -0.20 -7.37 21.97
C PRO A 226 -0.80 -7.60 20.58
N LEU A 227 -0.49 -8.77 20.00
CA LEU A 227 -1.02 -9.25 18.72
C LEU A 227 -1.81 -10.54 18.96
N TRP A 228 -3.11 -10.53 18.64
CA TRP A 228 -4.02 -11.68 18.73
C TRP A 228 -4.30 -12.17 17.32
N LEU A 229 -3.74 -13.28 16.95
CA LEU A 229 -3.77 -13.84 15.61
C LEU A 229 -4.58 -15.14 15.56
N GLY A 230 -5.07 -15.50 14.36
CA GLY A 230 -5.73 -16.77 14.08
C GLY A 230 -7.21 -16.82 14.46
N ALA A 231 -7.86 -15.70 14.82
CA ALA A 231 -9.28 -15.67 15.15
C ALA A 231 -9.97 -14.36 14.77
N LEU A 232 -11.23 -14.45 14.38
CA LEU A 232 -12.07 -13.29 14.06
C LEU A 232 -12.33 -12.41 15.28
N ALA A 233 -12.41 -11.11 15.08
CA ALA A 233 -12.86 -10.15 16.07
C ALA A 233 -14.39 -10.10 16.13
N ASN A 234 -14.94 -10.12 17.35
CA ASN A 234 -16.36 -9.90 17.64
C ASN A 234 -16.51 -8.69 18.55
N LEU A 235 -17.53 -7.87 18.28
CA LEU A 235 -17.82 -6.65 19.04
C LEU A 235 -19.07 -6.85 19.90
N GLU A 236 -19.03 -6.32 21.12
CA GLU A 236 -20.16 -6.25 22.05
C GLU A 236 -20.19 -4.87 22.71
N ALA A 237 -21.39 -4.29 22.91
CA ALA A 237 -21.53 -3.04 23.65
C ALA A 237 -21.02 -3.21 25.10
N HIS A 238 -20.36 -2.16 25.62
CA HIS A 238 -19.88 -2.11 26.99
C HIS A 238 -20.03 -0.69 27.55
N ASP A 239 -20.30 -0.55 28.84
CA ASP A 239 -20.56 0.75 29.50
C ASP A 239 -19.40 1.76 29.34
N ASN A 240 -18.18 1.27 29.20
CA ASN A 240 -16.95 2.09 29.08
C ASN A 240 -16.32 2.03 27.68
N GLY A 241 -17.12 1.82 26.62
CA GLY A 241 -16.62 1.75 25.25
C GLY A 241 -17.15 0.52 24.51
N ILE A 242 -16.28 -0.20 23.81
CA ILE A 242 -16.62 -1.41 23.07
C ILE A 242 -15.77 -2.59 23.55
N LYS A 243 -16.42 -3.71 23.84
CA LYS A 243 -15.71 -4.95 24.13
C LYS A 243 -15.40 -5.67 22.84
N VAL A 244 -14.13 -5.92 22.60
CA VAL A 244 -13.63 -6.69 21.45
C VAL A 244 -13.12 -8.03 21.94
N SER A 245 -13.58 -9.13 21.34
CA SER A 245 -13.12 -10.48 21.67
C SER A 245 -12.60 -11.19 20.42
N SER A 246 -11.55 -12.02 20.60
CA SER A 246 -10.96 -12.84 19.57
C SER A 246 -10.43 -14.14 20.17
N GLY A 247 -10.98 -15.29 19.75
CA GLY A 247 -10.74 -16.56 20.43
C GLY A 247 -11.15 -16.51 21.90
N GLU A 248 -10.23 -16.82 22.81
CA GLU A 248 -10.44 -16.77 24.26
C GLU A 248 -10.10 -15.41 24.90
N GLN A 249 -9.57 -14.48 24.11
CA GLN A 249 -9.11 -13.18 24.58
C GLN A 249 -10.20 -12.11 24.43
N SER A 250 -10.22 -11.12 25.33
CA SER A 250 -11.09 -9.95 25.18
C SER A 250 -10.49 -8.72 25.85
N VAL A 251 -10.82 -7.56 25.31
CA VAL A 251 -10.41 -6.24 25.81
C VAL A 251 -11.58 -5.27 25.65
N VAL A 252 -11.68 -4.28 26.53
CA VAL A 252 -12.59 -3.13 26.38
C VAL A 252 -11.75 -1.95 25.93
N VAL A 253 -12.14 -1.33 24.82
CA VAL A 253 -11.43 -0.20 24.21
C VAL A 253 -12.38 0.95 23.93
N GLU A 254 -11.83 2.14 23.80
CA GLU A 254 -12.60 3.34 23.42
C GLU A 254 -13.02 3.29 21.95
N LYS A 255 -12.09 2.91 21.05
CA LYS A 255 -12.32 2.83 19.61
C LYS A 255 -11.81 1.52 19.01
N VAL A 256 -12.40 1.15 17.89
CA VAL A 256 -11.93 0.06 17.03
C VAL A 256 -11.49 0.66 15.69
N LEU A 257 -10.23 0.48 15.34
CA LEU A 257 -9.73 0.82 14.00
C LEU A 257 -10.01 -0.36 13.06
N ALA A 258 -10.94 -0.15 12.12
CA ALA A 258 -11.26 -1.14 11.09
C ALA A 258 -10.28 -1.02 9.91
N SER A 259 -9.29 -1.93 9.84
CA SER A 259 -8.32 -2.06 8.74
C SER A 259 -8.49 -3.39 7.99
N LEU A 260 -9.76 -3.76 7.74
CA LEU A 260 -10.22 -5.04 7.20
C LEU A 260 -10.17 -5.14 5.66
N GLY A 261 -9.43 -4.24 5.03
CA GLY A 261 -9.34 -4.13 3.59
C GLY A 261 -10.26 -3.05 3.02
N ARG A 262 -10.35 -3.01 1.69
CA ARG A 262 -11.10 -1.99 0.96
C ARG A 262 -11.96 -2.64 -0.11
N LYS A 263 -13.14 -2.06 -0.37
CA LYS A 263 -14.12 -2.51 -1.38
C LYS A 263 -14.04 -1.59 -2.59
N PRO A 264 -14.01 -2.12 -3.83
CA PRO A 264 -14.13 -1.33 -5.06
C PRO A 264 -15.40 -0.49 -5.11
N ASN A 265 -15.27 0.76 -5.53
CA ASN A 265 -16.40 1.70 -5.67
C ASN A 265 -17.09 1.50 -7.03
N LEU A 266 -17.80 0.40 -7.16
CA LEU A 266 -18.58 0.03 -8.35
C LEU A 266 -20.09 0.11 -8.10
N ASP A 267 -20.53 0.23 -6.85
CA ASP A 267 -21.92 0.35 -6.50
C ASP A 267 -22.53 1.64 -7.13
N ASN A 268 -23.76 1.55 -7.61
CA ASN A 268 -24.51 2.65 -8.23
C ASN A 268 -23.90 3.23 -9.52
N LEU A 269 -22.82 2.66 -10.04
CA LEU A 269 -22.21 3.12 -11.29
C LEU A 269 -23.02 2.73 -12.53
N GLY A 270 -24.07 1.90 -12.39
CA GLY A 270 -24.95 1.49 -13.49
C GLY A 270 -24.34 0.42 -14.39
N LEU A 271 -23.43 -0.40 -13.86
CA LEU A 271 -22.73 -1.46 -14.61
C LEU A 271 -23.67 -2.51 -15.18
N GLU A 272 -24.86 -2.67 -14.60
CA GLU A 272 -25.94 -3.53 -15.11
C GLU A 272 -26.43 -3.12 -16.50
N ASN A 273 -26.16 -1.90 -16.94
CA ASN A 273 -26.51 -1.40 -18.28
C ASN A 273 -25.44 -1.73 -19.35
N LEU A 274 -24.34 -2.38 -18.93
CA LEU A 274 -23.24 -2.73 -19.80
C LEU A 274 -23.31 -4.19 -20.25
N SER A 275 -22.89 -4.47 -21.47
CA SER A 275 -22.75 -5.83 -22.01
C SER A 275 -21.28 -6.26 -21.86
N ILE A 276 -20.82 -6.46 -20.62
CA ILE A 276 -19.44 -6.86 -20.26
C ILE A 276 -19.48 -8.07 -19.31
N GLU A 277 -18.37 -8.77 -19.19
CA GLU A 277 -18.21 -9.86 -18.23
C GLU A 277 -17.70 -9.34 -16.88
N PHE A 278 -18.12 -10.01 -15.80
CA PHE A 278 -17.69 -9.73 -14.43
C PHE A 278 -17.06 -10.97 -13.81
N ASP A 279 -16.08 -10.77 -12.94
CA ASP A 279 -15.53 -11.83 -12.10
C ASP A 279 -16.49 -12.19 -10.94
N ASP A 280 -16.13 -13.21 -10.15
CA ASP A 280 -16.92 -13.67 -9.00
C ASP A 280 -17.10 -12.59 -7.90
N ARG A 281 -16.31 -11.52 -7.93
CA ARG A 281 -16.38 -10.37 -7.01
C ARG A 281 -17.21 -9.22 -7.57
N GLY A 282 -17.75 -9.36 -8.81
CA GLY A 282 -18.51 -8.32 -9.49
C GLY A 282 -17.63 -7.23 -10.11
N ILE A 283 -16.36 -7.50 -10.35
CA ILE A 283 -15.43 -6.57 -11.00
C ILE A 283 -15.42 -6.85 -12.50
N PRO A 284 -15.48 -5.82 -13.39
CA PRO A 284 -15.34 -6.00 -14.82
C PRO A 284 -14.08 -6.79 -15.18
N VAL A 285 -14.23 -7.85 -15.96
CA VAL A 285 -13.09 -8.63 -16.49
C VAL A 285 -12.31 -7.78 -17.49
N TYR A 286 -11.03 -7.59 -17.24
CA TYR A 286 -10.16 -6.72 -18.03
C TYR A 286 -8.81 -7.39 -18.32
N ASP A 287 -8.10 -6.89 -19.32
CA ASP A 287 -6.72 -7.29 -19.60
C ASP A 287 -5.74 -6.41 -18.79
N PRO A 288 -4.94 -6.99 -17.85
CA PRO A 288 -4.01 -6.23 -17.01
C PRO A 288 -2.81 -5.62 -17.75
N LEU A 289 -2.62 -5.92 -19.02
CA LEU A 289 -1.58 -5.32 -19.84
C LEU A 289 -2.08 -4.10 -20.64
N THR A 290 -3.37 -4.00 -20.88
CA THR A 290 -4.02 -2.94 -21.64
C THR A 290 -4.98 -2.08 -20.84
N MET A 291 -5.41 -2.56 -19.66
CA MET A 291 -6.48 -2.00 -18.82
C MET A 291 -7.86 -2.02 -19.50
N GLN A 292 -8.02 -2.64 -20.66
CA GLN A 292 -9.27 -2.70 -21.41
C GLN A 292 -10.21 -3.75 -20.83
N VAL A 293 -11.50 -3.41 -20.72
CA VAL A 293 -12.56 -4.31 -20.29
C VAL A 293 -13.10 -5.10 -21.50
N GLY A 294 -12.73 -6.35 -21.61
CA GLY A 294 -13.04 -7.18 -22.78
C GLY A 294 -12.61 -6.49 -24.09
N ASP A 295 -13.50 -6.54 -25.09
CA ASP A 295 -13.31 -5.84 -26.38
C ASP A 295 -14.05 -4.48 -26.43
N SER A 296 -14.43 -3.94 -25.25
CA SER A 296 -15.24 -2.72 -25.18
C SER A 296 -14.40 -1.43 -25.32
N SER A 297 -15.09 -0.30 -25.35
CA SER A 297 -14.47 1.03 -25.27
C SER A 297 -14.21 1.51 -23.81
N ILE A 298 -14.33 0.60 -22.83
CA ILE A 298 -14.20 0.89 -21.42
C ILE A 298 -12.85 0.36 -20.91
N PHE A 299 -12.21 1.15 -20.04
CA PHE A 299 -10.98 0.79 -19.32
C PHE A 299 -11.23 0.88 -17.83
N ILE A 300 -10.46 0.10 -17.04
CA ILE A 300 -10.52 0.13 -15.57
C ILE A 300 -9.10 0.24 -15.02
N ALA A 301 -8.85 1.14 -14.06
CA ALA A 301 -7.52 1.37 -13.52
C ALA A 301 -7.52 1.79 -12.05
N GLY A 302 -6.52 1.36 -11.32
CA GLY A 302 -6.31 1.63 -9.90
C GLY A 302 -7.10 0.70 -9.00
N ASP A 303 -7.22 1.06 -7.73
CA ASP A 303 -7.74 0.20 -6.67
C ASP A 303 -9.12 -0.42 -6.96
N VAL A 304 -9.90 0.20 -7.85
CA VAL A 304 -11.22 -0.27 -8.27
C VAL A 304 -11.18 -1.64 -8.96
N ASN A 305 -10.04 -2.03 -9.55
CA ASN A 305 -9.88 -3.35 -10.17
C ASN A 305 -9.51 -4.46 -9.17
N ALA A 306 -9.24 -4.09 -7.89
CA ALA A 306 -8.92 -4.99 -6.78
C ALA A 306 -7.76 -5.98 -7.04
N ASP A 307 -6.80 -5.59 -7.91
CA ASP A 307 -5.57 -6.36 -8.14
C ASP A 307 -4.47 -5.88 -7.18
N ARG A 308 -3.84 -4.74 -7.44
CA ARG A 308 -2.75 -4.19 -6.61
C ARG A 308 -3.09 -2.78 -6.15
N ALA A 309 -3.76 -2.69 -5.00
CA ALA A 309 -4.20 -1.43 -4.42
C ALA A 309 -3.04 -0.62 -3.81
N LEU A 310 -2.16 -0.11 -4.68
CA LEU A 310 -0.98 0.69 -4.35
C LEU A 310 -0.89 1.90 -5.29
N LEU A 311 -0.53 3.06 -4.75
CA LEU A 311 -0.51 4.32 -5.52
C LEU A 311 0.33 4.23 -6.81
N HIS A 312 1.52 3.64 -6.74
CA HIS A 312 2.40 3.55 -7.92
C HIS A 312 1.84 2.60 -8.98
N GLU A 313 1.14 1.53 -8.59
CA GLU A 313 0.43 0.64 -9.51
C GLU A 313 -0.77 1.37 -10.13
N ALA A 314 -1.61 2.03 -9.31
CA ALA A 314 -2.71 2.87 -9.81
C ALA A 314 -2.21 3.92 -10.82
N GLY A 315 -1.04 4.53 -10.55
CA GLY A 315 -0.40 5.46 -11.48
C GLY A 315 0.07 4.83 -12.78
N HIS A 316 0.58 3.59 -12.76
CA HIS A 316 0.95 2.86 -13.98
C HIS A 316 -0.29 2.48 -14.79
N GLU A 317 -1.28 1.91 -14.15
CA GLU A 317 -2.54 1.49 -14.76
C GLU A 317 -3.29 2.67 -15.36
N GLY A 318 -3.38 3.80 -14.64
CA GLY A 318 -3.97 5.03 -15.16
C GLY A 318 -3.28 5.52 -16.43
N ARG A 319 -1.93 5.46 -16.50
CA ARG A 319 -1.20 5.82 -17.72
C ARG A 319 -1.49 4.87 -18.87
N VAL A 320 -1.58 3.56 -18.61
CA VAL A 320 -1.91 2.56 -19.65
C VAL A 320 -3.34 2.78 -20.16
N ALA A 321 -4.31 2.93 -19.25
CA ALA A 321 -5.70 3.20 -19.60
C ALA A 321 -5.84 4.51 -20.40
N GLY A 322 -5.20 5.59 -19.93
CA GLY A 322 -5.21 6.89 -20.60
C GLY A 322 -4.54 6.87 -21.98
N TYR A 323 -3.43 6.14 -22.11
CA TYR A 323 -2.78 5.94 -23.41
C TYR A 323 -3.70 5.22 -24.38
N ASN A 324 -4.26 4.07 -23.98
CA ASN A 324 -5.11 3.26 -24.84
C ASN A 324 -6.46 3.93 -25.15
N ALA A 325 -6.94 4.82 -24.30
CA ALA A 325 -8.18 5.56 -24.53
C ALA A 325 -8.06 6.60 -25.67
N VAL A 326 -6.85 7.06 -26.01
CA VAL A 326 -6.64 8.09 -27.03
C VAL A 326 -5.91 7.60 -28.29
N HIS A 327 -5.63 6.31 -28.38
CA HIS A 327 -5.04 5.68 -29.56
C HIS A 327 -6.03 4.69 -30.17
N ASP A 328 -6.01 4.55 -31.51
CA ASP A 328 -6.90 3.63 -32.22
C ASP A 328 -6.50 2.17 -31.98
N ASP A 329 -5.20 1.90 -31.91
CA ASP A 329 -4.67 0.56 -31.66
C ASP A 329 -4.41 0.36 -30.16
N ILE A 330 -4.97 -0.70 -29.61
CA ILE A 330 -4.74 -1.09 -28.20
C ILE A 330 -3.32 -1.66 -28.04
N THR A 331 -2.56 -1.07 -27.15
CA THR A 331 -1.17 -1.43 -26.87
C THR A 331 -1.04 -2.09 -25.49
N ALA A 332 -0.44 -3.27 -25.46
CA ALA A 332 -0.09 -3.96 -24.23
C ALA A 332 1.21 -3.42 -23.63
N PHE A 333 1.24 -3.20 -22.32
CA PHE A 333 2.39 -2.72 -21.59
C PHE A 333 2.81 -3.73 -20.51
N LYS A 334 4.12 -4.04 -20.45
CA LYS A 334 4.64 -4.90 -19.39
C LYS A 334 4.51 -4.22 -18.03
N ARG A 335 3.93 -4.91 -17.07
CA ARG A 335 3.89 -4.43 -15.68
C ARG A 335 5.29 -4.39 -15.08
N LYS A 336 5.50 -3.46 -14.16
CA LYS A 336 6.73 -3.38 -13.38
C LYS A 336 6.80 -4.48 -12.33
N THR A 337 8.00 -4.76 -11.85
CA THR A 337 8.21 -5.68 -10.72
C THR A 337 7.36 -5.26 -9.54
N ALA A 338 6.64 -6.21 -8.95
CA ALA A 338 5.82 -5.96 -7.77
C ALA A 338 6.68 -5.48 -6.60
N LEU A 339 6.21 -4.47 -5.88
CA LEU A 339 6.91 -3.88 -4.74
C LEU A 339 5.88 -3.43 -3.70
N GLY A 340 5.89 -4.08 -2.54
CA GLY A 340 5.07 -3.72 -1.38
C GLY A 340 5.94 -3.32 -0.19
N ILE A 341 5.55 -2.25 0.51
CA ILE A 341 6.25 -1.75 1.71
C ILE A 341 5.22 -1.42 2.79
N THR A 342 5.48 -1.88 4.01
CA THR A 342 4.77 -1.50 5.22
C THR A 342 5.73 -0.73 6.13
N PHE A 343 5.41 0.51 6.45
CA PHE A 343 6.27 1.46 7.17
C PHE A 343 6.18 1.30 8.70
N CYS A 344 6.15 0.06 9.18
CA CYS A 344 6.36 -0.25 10.60
C CYS A 344 7.85 -0.37 10.93
N ASP A 345 8.21 -0.63 12.18
CA ASP A 345 9.59 -0.84 12.62
C ASP A 345 9.70 -2.20 13.36
N PRO A 346 10.35 -3.20 12.77
CA PRO A 346 11.09 -3.16 11.50
C PRO A 346 10.18 -2.94 10.28
N ASN A 347 10.67 -2.22 9.26
CA ASN A 347 9.92 -2.09 8.01
C ASN A 347 9.75 -3.48 7.38
N ILE A 348 8.55 -3.76 6.86
CA ILE A 348 8.29 -4.98 6.11
C ILE A 348 8.26 -4.63 4.62
N ALA A 349 8.91 -5.45 3.79
CA ALA A 349 8.81 -5.29 2.35
C ALA A 349 8.79 -6.64 1.62
N THR A 350 8.06 -6.66 0.49
CA THR A 350 8.02 -7.78 -0.47
C THR A 350 8.34 -7.27 -1.86
N VAL A 351 9.08 -8.05 -2.63
CA VAL A 351 9.53 -7.68 -3.97
C VAL A 351 9.42 -8.87 -4.91
N GLY A 352 8.92 -8.65 -6.12
CA GLY A 352 8.80 -9.69 -7.14
C GLY A 352 7.81 -10.78 -6.77
N GLU A 353 8.16 -12.02 -7.08
CA GLU A 353 7.35 -13.22 -6.79
C GLU A 353 7.42 -13.55 -5.29
N GLN A 354 6.28 -13.91 -4.69
CA GLN A 354 6.22 -14.32 -3.30
C GLN A 354 6.61 -15.79 -3.16
N LEU A 355 7.01 -16.21 -1.95
CA LEU A 355 7.55 -17.57 -1.72
C LEU A 355 6.55 -18.67 -2.07
N ASP A 356 5.26 -18.46 -1.82
CA ASP A 356 4.17 -19.40 -2.12
C ASP A 356 3.82 -19.49 -3.61
N GLU A 357 4.28 -18.55 -4.43
CA GLU A 357 4.17 -18.57 -5.89
C GLU A 357 5.32 -19.33 -6.56
N LEU A 358 6.39 -19.65 -5.80
CA LEU A 358 7.63 -20.25 -6.29
C LEU A 358 7.69 -21.76 -6.04
N ASN A 359 8.33 -22.49 -6.97
CA ASN A 359 8.61 -23.90 -6.77
C ASN A 359 9.90 -24.06 -5.92
N GLU A 360 9.77 -24.48 -4.67
CA GLU A 360 10.88 -24.64 -3.73
C GLU A 360 12.02 -25.54 -4.25
N ALA A 361 11.74 -26.50 -5.14
CA ALA A 361 12.75 -27.38 -5.72
C ALA A 361 13.65 -26.67 -6.74
N GLU A 362 13.18 -25.55 -7.31
CA GLU A 362 13.83 -24.80 -8.40
C GLU A 362 14.49 -23.49 -7.92
N ILE A 363 14.36 -23.17 -6.63
CA ILE A 363 14.91 -21.95 -6.05
C ILE A 363 15.97 -22.22 -5.00
N VAL A 364 16.76 -21.20 -4.72
CA VAL A 364 17.59 -21.07 -3.52
C VAL A 364 17.13 -19.86 -2.73
N ILE A 365 17.27 -19.91 -1.41
CA ILE A 365 16.92 -18.85 -0.50
C ILE A 365 18.19 -18.36 0.20
N GLY A 366 18.57 -17.11 -0.11
CA GLY A 366 19.62 -16.43 0.61
C GLY A 366 19.05 -15.68 1.81
N GLU A 367 19.62 -15.89 2.97
CA GLU A 367 19.12 -15.33 4.23
C GLU A 367 20.21 -14.63 5.03
N ILE A 368 19.84 -13.52 5.68
CA ILE A 368 20.63 -12.84 6.70
C ILE A 368 19.75 -12.35 7.85
N GLN A 369 20.12 -12.70 9.07
CA GLN A 369 19.52 -12.14 10.28
C GLN A 369 20.17 -10.79 10.60
N PHE A 370 19.36 -9.79 11.01
CA PHE A 370 19.85 -8.45 11.27
C PHE A 370 20.55 -8.29 12.63
N GLY A 371 20.48 -9.28 13.51
CA GLY A 371 21.17 -9.26 14.81
C GLY A 371 22.64 -8.83 14.75
N PRO A 372 23.49 -9.40 13.88
CA PRO A 372 24.91 -9.06 13.77
C PRO A 372 25.24 -7.92 12.79
N VAL A 373 24.26 -7.35 12.07
CA VAL A 373 24.52 -6.30 11.05
C VAL A 373 25.04 -5.03 11.70
N GLY A 374 26.28 -4.68 11.42
CA GLY A 374 27.02 -3.60 12.11
C GLY A 374 26.30 -2.26 12.09
N ARG A 375 25.83 -1.81 10.92
CA ARG A 375 25.10 -0.53 10.80
C ARG A 375 23.76 -0.56 11.55
N ALA A 376 23.05 -1.68 11.53
CA ALA A 376 21.80 -1.85 12.28
C ALA A 376 22.02 -1.81 13.80
N LEU A 377 23.13 -2.38 14.29
CA LEU A 377 23.57 -2.30 15.70
C LEU A 377 23.83 -0.84 16.11
N ILE A 378 24.54 -0.07 15.28
CA ILE A 378 24.82 1.36 15.53
C ILE A 378 23.50 2.14 15.64
N MET A 379 22.51 1.82 14.82
CA MET A 379 21.20 2.46 14.81
C MET A 379 20.27 2.00 15.95
N ALA A 380 20.68 0.99 16.75
CA ALA A 380 19.83 0.29 17.72
C ALA A 380 18.57 -0.37 17.09
N LYS A 381 18.62 -0.73 15.81
CA LYS A 381 17.52 -1.31 15.00
C LYS A 381 17.92 -2.67 14.39
N ASN A 382 18.77 -3.44 15.09
CA ASN A 382 19.31 -4.72 14.62
C ASN A 382 18.35 -5.90 14.87
N ARG A 383 17.12 -5.78 14.35
CA ARG A 383 16.06 -6.79 14.44
C ARG A 383 15.60 -7.21 13.05
N GLY A 384 15.17 -8.48 12.93
CA GLY A 384 14.53 -9.00 11.73
C GLY A 384 15.46 -9.75 10.79
N VAL A 385 15.00 -9.92 9.56
CA VAL A 385 15.59 -10.80 8.53
C VAL A 385 15.37 -10.23 7.14
N LEU A 386 16.29 -10.52 6.22
CA LEU A 386 16.14 -10.38 4.78
C LEU A 386 16.29 -11.75 4.14
N ARG A 387 15.35 -12.12 3.29
CA ARG A 387 15.40 -13.34 2.46
C ARG A 387 15.24 -12.96 0.99
N VAL A 388 16.15 -13.47 0.15
CA VAL A 388 16.13 -13.30 -1.31
C VAL A 388 15.89 -14.65 -1.96
N TYR A 389 15.05 -14.67 -3.00
CA TYR A 389 14.70 -15.88 -3.76
C TYR A 389 15.33 -15.79 -5.13
N ALA A 390 16.09 -16.82 -5.51
CA ALA A 390 16.74 -16.86 -6.80
C ALA A 390 16.57 -18.24 -7.45
N ASN A 391 16.52 -18.26 -8.77
CA ASN A 391 16.49 -19.50 -9.53
C ASN A 391 17.77 -20.30 -9.27
N LYS A 392 17.64 -21.57 -8.94
CA LYS A 392 18.73 -22.45 -8.52
C LYS A 392 19.74 -22.74 -9.63
N ALA A 393 19.28 -22.80 -10.89
CA ALA A 393 20.10 -23.17 -12.02
C ALA A 393 21.00 -22.01 -12.52
N ASP A 394 20.47 -20.78 -12.56
CA ASP A 394 21.16 -19.61 -13.17
C ASP A 394 21.40 -18.45 -12.19
N GLY A 395 20.82 -18.50 -11.00
CA GLY A 395 20.95 -17.45 -9.99
C GLY A 395 20.10 -16.21 -10.25
N ARG A 396 19.22 -16.20 -11.25
CA ARG A 396 18.36 -15.06 -11.53
C ARG A 396 17.46 -14.76 -10.34
N LEU A 397 17.43 -13.49 -9.92
CA LEU A 397 16.57 -13.04 -8.85
C LEU A 397 15.08 -13.09 -9.26
N LEU A 398 14.26 -13.66 -8.40
CA LEU A 398 12.82 -13.85 -8.59
C LEU A 398 12.01 -12.98 -7.63
N GLY A 399 12.42 -12.94 -6.36
CA GLY A 399 11.70 -12.22 -5.34
C GLY A 399 12.51 -12.03 -4.06
N ALA A 400 11.88 -11.37 -3.10
CA ALA A 400 12.42 -11.21 -1.75
C ALA A 400 11.30 -10.85 -0.77
N ALA A 401 11.49 -11.25 0.48
CA ALA A 401 10.71 -10.75 1.61
C ALA A 401 11.64 -10.37 2.75
N MET A 402 11.29 -9.32 3.48
CA MET A 402 12.10 -8.83 4.58
C MET A 402 11.28 -8.12 5.64
N ALA A 403 11.77 -8.20 6.87
CA ALA A 403 11.33 -7.38 7.99
C ALA A 403 12.59 -6.85 8.66
N CYS A 404 13.03 -5.64 8.35
CA CYS A 404 14.30 -5.08 8.83
C CYS A 404 14.34 -3.55 8.75
N VAL A 405 15.35 -2.95 9.36
CA VAL A 405 15.58 -1.51 9.23
C VAL A 405 15.93 -1.15 7.79
N LYS A 406 15.35 -0.04 7.28
CA LYS A 406 15.56 0.43 5.90
C LYS A 406 15.18 -0.59 4.82
N ALA A 407 14.22 -1.48 5.11
CA ALA A 407 13.71 -2.43 4.12
C ALA A 407 13.20 -1.73 2.85
N GLU A 408 12.62 -0.54 2.97
CA GLU A 408 12.19 0.28 1.84
C GLU A 408 13.30 0.54 0.81
N ASN A 409 14.54 0.81 1.27
CA ASN A 409 15.68 1.07 0.41
C ASN A 409 16.19 -0.23 -0.24
N LEU A 410 16.35 -1.30 0.55
CA LEU A 410 16.76 -2.62 0.05
C LEU A 410 15.77 -3.18 -0.97
N ALA A 411 14.47 -2.99 -0.71
CA ALA A 411 13.40 -3.41 -1.60
C ALA A 411 13.46 -2.72 -2.97
N HIS A 412 13.78 -1.41 -3.02
CA HIS A 412 13.97 -0.71 -4.29
C HIS A 412 15.16 -1.25 -5.08
N LEU A 413 16.31 -1.50 -4.43
CA LEU A 413 17.48 -2.09 -5.09
C LEU A 413 17.13 -3.45 -5.70
N LEU A 414 16.44 -4.30 -4.95
CA LEU A 414 16.00 -5.62 -5.41
C LEU A 414 14.95 -5.52 -6.53
N ALA A 415 13.98 -4.61 -6.41
CA ALA A 415 12.96 -4.41 -7.44
C ALA A 415 13.60 -3.98 -8.78
N TRP A 416 14.58 -3.08 -8.76
CA TRP A 416 15.30 -2.67 -9.97
C TRP A 416 16.13 -3.82 -10.54
N SER A 417 16.76 -4.60 -9.68
CA SER A 417 17.56 -5.77 -10.09
C SER A 417 16.71 -6.84 -10.76
N ILE A 418 15.56 -7.19 -10.16
CA ILE A 418 14.59 -8.14 -10.73
C ILE A 418 14.01 -7.60 -12.03
N GLN A 419 13.66 -6.31 -12.09
CA GLN A 419 13.14 -5.65 -13.30
C GLN A 419 14.12 -5.74 -14.48
N GLN A 420 15.42 -5.72 -14.20
CA GLN A 420 16.49 -5.85 -15.20
C GLN A 420 16.88 -7.32 -15.44
N GLY A 421 16.30 -8.29 -14.73
CA GLY A 421 16.62 -9.71 -14.88
C GLY A 421 18.00 -10.09 -14.37
N LEU A 422 18.55 -9.35 -13.40
CA LEU A 422 19.88 -9.60 -12.86
C LEU A 422 19.91 -10.87 -12.00
N SER A 423 21.07 -11.52 -11.98
CA SER A 423 21.36 -12.68 -11.14
C SER A 423 22.02 -12.28 -9.81
N VAL A 424 22.10 -13.21 -8.89
CA VAL A 424 22.88 -13.11 -7.65
C VAL A 424 24.34 -12.75 -7.96
N GLN A 425 24.92 -13.37 -9.00
CA GLN A 425 26.29 -13.13 -9.43
C GLN A 425 26.50 -11.71 -9.94
N ASP A 426 25.52 -11.16 -10.70
CA ASP A 426 25.58 -9.80 -11.21
C ASP A 426 25.55 -8.78 -10.06
N LEU A 427 24.69 -9.02 -9.05
CA LEU A 427 24.61 -8.13 -7.90
C LEU A 427 25.87 -8.19 -7.03
N LEU A 428 26.49 -9.34 -6.85
CA LEU A 428 27.73 -9.46 -6.08
C LEU A 428 28.92 -8.73 -6.73
N LYS A 429 28.83 -8.41 -8.02
CA LYS A 429 29.82 -7.57 -8.72
C LYS A 429 29.55 -6.07 -8.58
N MET A 430 28.38 -5.67 -8.01
CA MET A 430 28.07 -4.26 -7.80
C MET A 430 28.84 -3.73 -6.58
N PRO A 431 29.12 -2.41 -6.54
CA PRO A 431 29.85 -1.84 -5.41
C PRO A 431 28.97 -1.79 -4.14
N PHE A 432 29.51 -2.26 -3.04
CA PHE A 432 28.96 -2.10 -1.70
C PHE A 432 29.88 -1.20 -0.86
N TYR A 433 29.30 -0.21 -0.22
CA TYR A 433 30.03 0.70 0.68
C TYR A 433 30.07 0.12 2.10
N HIS A 434 30.94 0.66 2.98
CA HIS A 434 31.05 0.28 4.39
C HIS A 434 31.16 1.55 5.27
N PRO A 435 30.44 1.62 6.42
CA PRO A 435 29.41 0.71 6.94
C PRO A 435 27.99 1.16 6.54
N VAL A 436 27.23 0.29 5.90
CA VAL A 436 25.85 0.55 5.42
C VAL A 436 24.92 -0.63 5.69
N ILE A 437 23.62 -0.44 5.52
CA ILE A 437 22.63 -1.52 5.68
C ILE A 437 22.69 -2.50 4.49
N GLU A 438 23.08 -2.04 3.33
CA GLU A 438 23.19 -2.81 2.08
C GLU A 438 24.19 -3.98 2.18
N GLU A 439 25.12 -3.95 3.16
CA GLU A 439 25.98 -5.11 3.45
C GLU A 439 25.18 -6.34 3.90
N ALA A 440 23.98 -6.15 4.47
CA ALA A 440 23.08 -7.25 4.76
C ALA A 440 22.55 -7.88 3.46
N LEU A 441 22.25 -7.08 2.44
CA LEU A 441 21.87 -7.59 1.12
C LEU A 441 23.04 -8.39 0.51
N GLN A 442 24.25 -7.87 0.55
CA GLN A 442 25.43 -8.58 0.07
C GLN A 442 25.60 -9.95 0.76
N ALA A 443 25.43 -10.01 2.08
CA ALA A 443 25.50 -11.25 2.85
C ALA A 443 24.38 -12.25 2.47
N ALA A 444 23.15 -11.77 2.25
CA ALA A 444 22.06 -12.62 1.76
C ALA A 444 22.34 -13.16 0.35
N LEU A 445 22.91 -12.34 -0.53
CA LEU A 445 23.33 -12.77 -1.87
C LEU A 445 24.43 -13.84 -1.81
N TYR A 446 25.43 -13.73 -0.93
CA TYR A 446 26.42 -14.79 -0.71
C TYR A 446 25.78 -16.07 -0.18
N SER A 447 24.81 -15.95 0.73
CA SER A 447 24.04 -17.09 1.22
C SER A 447 23.31 -17.81 0.07
N ALA A 448 22.65 -17.06 -0.83
CA ALA A 448 22.00 -17.63 -2.02
C ALA A 448 23.04 -18.27 -2.98
N TYR A 449 24.11 -17.54 -3.28
CA TYR A 449 25.17 -18.00 -4.19
C TYR A 449 25.78 -19.35 -3.74
N SER A 450 25.96 -19.54 -2.44
CA SER A 450 26.50 -20.78 -1.89
C SER A 450 25.65 -22.03 -2.18
N GLN A 451 24.38 -21.85 -2.56
CA GLN A 451 23.38 -22.91 -2.78
C GLN A 451 23.10 -23.16 -4.27
N LEU A 452 23.64 -22.34 -5.20
CA LEU A 452 23.43 -22.51 -6.63
C LEU A 452 24.05 -23.81 -7.17
N ASP A 453 23.42 -24.40 -8.17
CA ASP A 453 23.89 -25.61 -8.83
C ASP A 453 25.19 -25.37 -9.62
N VAL A 454 25.29 -24.23 -10.31
CA VAL A 454 26.46 -23.80 -11.07
C VAL A 454 27.16 -22.67 -10.35
N LYS A 455 28.42 -22.90 -9.98
CA LYS A 455 29.28 -21.90 -9.33
C LYS A 455 30.42 -21.57 -10.27
N GLU A 456 30.33 -20.38 -10.88
CA GLU A 456 31.54 -19.79 -11.49
C GLU A 456 32.47 -19.32 -10.36
N GLU A 457 33.78 -19.23 -10.64
CA GLU A 457 34.69 -18.61 -9.68
C GLU A 457 34.32 -17.13 -9.51
N LEU A 458 33.66 -16.83 -8.39
CA LEU A 458 33.23 -15.47 -8.08
C LEU A 458 34.42 -14.68 -7.55
N VAL A 459 35.12 -14.01 -8.45
CA VAL A 459 35.93 -12.85 -8.07
C VAL A 459 34.98 -11.67 -8.17
N GLU A 460 34.69 -10.97 -7.07
CA GLU A 460 33.71 -9.83 -7.02
C GLU A 460 34.08 -8.67 -7.95
N LEU A 461 34.91 -8.92 -8.94
CA LEU A 461 35.43 -7.96 -9.89
C LEU A 461 35.26 -8.49 -11.30
N GLU A 462 34.91 -7.62 -12.23
CA GLU A 462 34.88 -7.95 -13.63
C GLU A 462 36.29 -8.17 -14.17
N LYS A 463 36.51 -9.28 -14.85
CA LYS A 463 37.80 -9.53 -15.53
C LYS A 463 37.86 -8.66 -16.79
N LEU A 464 38.93 -7.87 -16.93
CA LEU A 464 39.18 -7.01 -18.11
C LEU A 464 39.58 -7.84 -19.33
#